data_6f42e694e6d8847630bd3904a118775a
#
_entry.id   6f42e694e6d8847630bd3904a118775a
#
_cell.length_a   1.000
_cell.length_b   1.000
_cell.length_c   1.000
_cell.angle_alpha   90.00
_cell.angle_beta   90.00
_cell.angle_gamma   90.00
#
_symmetry.space_group_name_H-M   'P 1'
#
loop_
_entity.id
_entity.type
_entity.pdbx_description
1 polymer ?
#
loop_
_entity_poly.entity_id
_entity_poly.type
_entity_poly.pdbx_seq_one_letter_code
_entity_poly.pdbx_strand_id
1 'polypeptide(L)'
;MHNQPKYKPLRETVYYPDLRSARPIVAGTVARGQLRSEVGFYTGLGPNEQPVTTLPFPLTRQVLERGRDRFDIYCAPCHSVLGDGNGMIVQRGYLRPPSLHDERLRRAPLGHFVDVMTNGIGGMPDYSEQVSPEDRWNIAAYIRALQLSQNAAMADVPDDQRSNLGQPLVSPAQMIPGKTGVRGSEPPKPLKDGNR
;
A
#
# COMPACT_ATOMS: atom_id res chain seq x y z
N MET A 1 3.13 -13.61 35.27
CA MET A 1 2.95 -14.95 34.62
C MET A 1 3.42 -14.94 33.14
N HIS A 2 4.63 -14.49 32.91
CA HIS A 2 5.20 -14.38 31.56
C HIS A 2 5.62 -15.75 31.02
N ASN A 3 6.27 -16.58 31.83
CA ASN A 3 6.66 -17.92 31.49
C ASN A 3 5.74 -18.93 32.24
N GLN A 4 5.12 -19.80 31.47
CA GLN A 4 4.24 -20.85 31.99
C GLN A 4 4.77 -22.21 31.51
N PRO A 5 4.54 -23.32 32.24
CA PRO A 5 4.96 -24.67 31.85
C PRO A 5 4.04 -25.22 30.74
N LYS A 6 3.97 -24.49 29.61
CA LYS A 6 3.25 -24.89 28.39
C LYS A 6 4.02 -24.43 27.15
N TYR A 7 3.92 -25.19 26.07
CA TYR A 7 4.44 -24.77 24.78
C TYR A 7 3.56 -23.67 24.18
N LYS A 8 4.21 -22.64 23.69
CA LYS A 8 3.59 -21.55 22.93
C LYS A 8 4.16 -21.56 21.50
N PRO A 9 3.47 -21.01 20.51
CA PRO A 9 4.03 -20.82 19.17
C PRO A 9 5.42 -20.16 19.23
N LEU A 10 6.33 -20.61 18.38
CA LEU A 10 7.70 -20.12 18.26
C LEU A 10 8.59 -20.32 19.52
N ARG A 11 8.16 -21.15 20.50
CA ARG A 11 8.99 -21.53 21.63
C ARG A 11 9.84 -22.75 21.26
N GLU A 12 10.96 -22.87 21.96
CA GLU A 12 11.81 -24.04 21.91
C GLU A 12 11.11 -25.27 22.48
N THR A 13 11.34 -26.45 21.89
CA THR A 13 10.86 -27.75 22.38
C THR A 13 11.89 -28.82 22.17
N VAL A 14 12.01 -29.70 23.14
CA VAL A 14 12.90 -30.88 23.08
C VAL A 14 12.29 -32.06 22.31
N TYR A 15 11.01 -31.98 21.92
CA TYR A 15 10.31 -33.07 21.21
C TYR A 15 10.78 -33.24 19.75
N TYR A 16 11.46 -32.26 19.18
CA TYR A 16 11.92 -32.31 17.79
C TYR A 16 13.39 -31.97 17.69
N PRO A 17 14.16 -32.62 16.78
CA PRO A 17 15.60 -32.41 16.65
C PRO A 17 15.97 -30.98 16.27
N ASP A 18 15.05 -30.23 15.59
CA ASP A 18 15.23 -28.84 15.21
C ASP A 18 14.84 -27.84 16.31
N LEU A 19 14.50 -28.35 17.50
CA LEU A 19 14.06 -27.59 18.69
C LEU A 19 12.90 -26.62 18.44
N ARG A 20 12.15 -26.74 17.35
CA ARG A 20 11.01 -25.86 17.03
C ARG A 20 9.69 -26.46 17.49
N SER A 21 8.90 -25.70 18.25
CA SER A 21 7.52 -26.07 18.57
C SER A 21 6.57 -25.84 17.40
N ALA A 22 6.82 -24.79 16.58
CA ALA A 22 6.09 -24.55 15.34
C ALA A 22 6.65 -25.45 14.23
N ARG A 23 5.82 -26.35 13.70
CA ARG A 23 6.23 -27.32 12.69
C ARG A 23 6.13 -26.71 11.29
N PRO A 24 7.07 -27.01 10.36
CA PRO A 24 6.92 -26.66 8.95
C PRO A 24 5.67 -27.37 8.38
N ILE A 25 5.08 -26.75 7.37
CA ILE A 25 3.96 -27.33 6.63
C ILE A 25 4.43 -28.64 6.01
N VAL A 26 3.61 -29.70 6.13
CA VAL A 26 3.89 -31.00 5.52
C VAL A 26 3.93 -30.83 3.99
N ALA A 27 4.98 -31.29 3.36
CA ALA A 27 5.14 -31.20 1.92
C ALA A 27 3.93 -31.82 1.18
N GLY A 28 3.45 -31.15 0.14
CA GLY A 28 2.29 -31.57 -0.64
C GLY A 28 0.92 -31.31 0.02
N THR A 29 0.88 -30.59 1.15
CA THR A 29 -0.38 -30.20 1.79
C THR A 29 -0.65 -28.71 1.65
N VAL A 30 -1.93 -28.35 1.57
CA VAL A 30 -2.43 -26.98 1.57
C VAL A 30 -3.31 -26.80 2.80
N ALA A 31 -3.07 -25.75 3.57
CA ALA A 31 -3.90 -25.45 4.72
C ALA A 31 -5.34 -25.13 4.29
N ARG A 32 -6.32 -25.52 5.12
CA ARG A 32 -7.73 -25.25 4.84
C ARG A 32 -7.96 -23.76 4.60
N GLY A 33 -8.61 -23.42 3.49
CA GLY A 33 -8.86 -22.03 3.07
C GLY A 33 -7.68 -21.33 2.42
N GLN A 34 -6.53 -22.00 2.22
CA GLN A 34 -5.34 -21.40 1.58
C GLN A 34 -5.05 -21.99 0.20
N LEU A 35 -6.02 -22.63 -0.45
CA LEU A 35 -5.88 -23.09 -1.81
C LEU A 35 -5.89 -21.87 -2.76
N ARG A 36 -4.71 -21.52 -3.28
CA ARG A 36 -4.51 -20.38 -4.18
C ARG A 36 -4.68 -20.84 -5.63
N SER A 37 -5.89 -21.28 -6.01
CA SER A 37 -6.18 -21.84 -7.34
C SER A 37 -6.10 -20.80 -8.45
N GLU A 38 -6.40 -19.53 -8.14
CA GLU A 38 -6.37 -18.43 -9.10
C GLU A 38 -4.99 -17.77 -9.14
N VAL A 39 -4.06 -18.41 -9.85
CA VAL A 39 -2.65 -17.97 -9.91
C VAL A 39 -2.55 -16.48 -10.25
N GLY A 40 -3.27 -16.00 -11.26
CA GLY A 40 -3.26 -14.60 -11.68
C GLY A 40 -3.66 -13.62 -10.56
N PHE A 41 -4.65 -14.00 -9.73
CA PHE A 41 -5.08 -13.18 -8.60
C PHE A 41 -4.00 -13.07 -7.51
N TYR A 42 -3.32 -14.18 -7.20
CA TYR A 42 -2.34 -14.21 -6.11
C TYR A 42 -0.96 -13.69 -6.50
N THR A 43 -0.56 -13.85 -7.77
CA THR A 43 0.80 -13.52 -8.23
C THR A 43 0.86 -12.31 -9.16
N GLY A 44 -0.26 -11.90 -9.75
CA GLY A 44 -0.27 -10.91 -10.83
C GLY A 44 0.13 -11.47 -12.18
N LEU A 45 0.47 -12.78 -12.27
CA LEU A 45 0.95 -13.44 -13.49
C LEU A 45 -0.10 -14.40 -14.04
N GLY A 46 -0.34 -14.34 -15.33
CA GLY A 46 -1.19 -15.30 -16.04
C GLY A 46 -0.52 -16.64 -16.29
N PRO A 47 -1.21 -17.57 -17.01
CA PRO A 47 -0.72 -18.94 -17.23
C PRO A 47 0.65 -19.04 -17.92
N ASN A 48 1.04 -18.02 -18.70
CA ASN A 48 2.31 -17.97 -19.42
C ASN A 48 3.36 -17.11 -18.72
N GLU A 49 3.23 -16.92 -17.41
CA GLU A 49 4.09 -16.03 -16.61
C GLU A 49 4.09 -14.56 -17.11
N GLN A 50 3.12 -14.19 -17.94
CA GLN A 50 2.95 -12.81 -18.39
C GLN A 50 2.08 -12.06 -17.39
N PRO A 51 2.45 -10.80 -17.05
CA PRO A 51 1.65 -10.01 -16.13
C PRO A 51 0.23 -9.79 -16.64
N VAL A 52 -0.75 -9.97 -15.76
CA VAL A 52 -2.17 -9.76 -16.04
C VAL A 52 -2.43 -8.28 -16.34
N THR A 53 -3.21 -8.00 -17.37
CA THR A 53 -3.48 -6.62 -17.83
C THR A 53 -4.69 -5.97 -17.18
N THR A 54 -5.65 -6.78 -16.71
CA THR A 54 -6.96 -6.33 -16.19
C THR A 54 -7.10 -6.61 -14.71
N LEU A 55 -7.96 -5.84 -14.05
CA LEU A 55 -8.35 -6.12 -12.66
C LEU A 55 -9.17 -7.43 -12.60
N PRO A 56 -8.99 -8.25 -11.55
CA PRO A 56 -9.78 -9.47 -11.36
C PRO A 56 -11.19 -9.20 -10.82
N PHE A 57 -11.55 -7.96 -10.57
CA PHE A 57 -12.86 -7.52 -10.08
C PHE A 57 -13.22 -6.14 -10.66
N PRO A 58 -14.50 -5.73 -10.58
CA PRO A 58 -14.94 -4.43 -11.09
C PRO A 58 -14.23 -3.26 -10.39
N LEU A 59 -13.78 -2.28 -11.17
CA LEU A 59 -13.23 -1.05 -10.63
C LEU A 59 -14.36 -0.19 -10.05
N THR A 60 -14.33 0.03 -8.75
CA THR A 60 -15.28 0.88 -8.02
C THR A 60 -14.54 1.97 -7.27
N ARG A 61 -15.29 2.98 -6.83
CA ARG A 61 -14.76 4.03 -5.94
C ARG A 61 -14.15 3.44 -4.67
N GLN A 62 -14.79 2.43 -4.08
CA GLN A 62 -14.30 1.75 -2.88
C GLN A 62 -12.95 1.07 -3.12
N VAL A 63 -12.76 0.43 -4.29
CA VAL A 63 -11.46 -0.15 -4.70
C VAL A 63 -10.36 0.91 -4.72
N LEU A 64 -10.64 2.08 -5.29
CA LEU A 64 -9.66 3.18 -5.37
C LEU A 64 -9.37 3.80 -3.99
N GLU A 65 -10.39 4.01 -3.17
CA GLU A 65 -10.24 4.54 -1.80
C GLU A 65 -9.46 3.56 -0.92
N ARG A 66 -9.75 2.27 -1.02
CA ARG A 66 -8.98 1.22 -0.34
C ARG A 66 -7.55 1.15 -0.84
N GLY A 67 -7.35 1.21 -2.16
CA GLY A 67 -6.03 1.23 -2.77
C GLY A 67 -5.19 2.41 -2.31
N ARG A 68 -5.77 3.61 -2.24
CA ARG A 68 -5.13 4.80 -1.69
C ARG A 68 -4.73 4.62 -0.23
N ASP A 69 -5.65 4.17 0.62
CA ASP A 69 -5.40 3.96 2.04
C ASP A 69 -4.22 2.99 2.26
N ARG A 70 -4.18 1.89 1.52
CA ARG A 70 -3.07 0.93 1.59
C ARG A 70 -1.77 1.46 1.00
N PHE A 71 -1.85 2.19 -0.10
CA PHE A 71 -0.69 2.85 -0.70
C PHE A 71 -0.06 3.87 0.26
N ASP A 72 -0.86 4.69 0.91
CA ASP A 72 -0.39 5.72 1.85
C ASP A 72 0.33 5.08 3.05
N ILE A 73 -0.13 3.91 3.52
CA ILE A 73 0.49 3.19 4.64
C ILE A 73 1.80 2.50 4.24
N TYR A 74 1.78 1.70 3.17
CA TYR A 74 2.87 0.76 2.86
C TYR A 74 3.84 1.28 1.79
N CYS A 75 3.39 2.10 0.86
CA CYS A 75 4.15 2.49 -0.33
C CYS A 75 4.68 3.93 -0.24
N ALA A 76 3.86 4.87 0.22
CA ALA A 76 4.19 6.29 0.28
C ALA A 76 5.44 6.62 1.12
N PRO A 77 5.81 5.89 2.18
CA PRO A 77 7.06 6.17 2.90
C PRO A 77 8.30 6.17 1.99
N CYS A 78 8.35 5.31 0.98
CA CYS A 78 9.41 5.27 -0.02
C CYS A 78 9.02 5.98 -1.32
N HIS A 79 7.81 5.74 -1.84
CA HIS A 79 7.36 6.23 -3.14
C HIS A 79 6.77 7.63 -3.12
N SER A 80 6.57 8.25 -1.94
CA SER A 80 5.81 9.50 -1.75
C SER A 80 4.31 9.31 -2.05
N VAL A 81 3.47 10.14 -1.47
CA VAL A 81 2.02 10.17 -1.77
C VAL A 81 1.72 10.56 -3.22
N LEU A 82 2.66 11.22 -3.89
CA LEU A 82 2.56 11.57 -5.31
C LEU A 82 3.10 10.48 -6.24
N GLY A 83 3.77 9.46 -5.74
CA GLY A 83 4.36 8.40 -6.54
C GLY A 83 5.63 8.79 -7.29
N ASP A 84 6.27 9.90 -6.93
CA ASP A 84 7.49 10.44 -7.57
C ASP A 84 8.79 9.81 -7.05
N GLY A 85 8.69 8.91 -6.08
CA GLY A 85 9.85 8.24 -5.48
C GLY A 85 10.61 9.09 -4.46
N ASN A 86 10.08 10.24 -4.02
CA ASN A 86 10.73 11.10 -3.03
C ASN A 86 10.06 11.00 -1.65
N GLY A 87 9.83 9.79 -1.19
CA GLY A 87 9.22 9.52 0.11
C GLY A 87 10.12 9.90 1.29
N MET A 88 9.55 9.93 2.48
CA MET A 88 10.24 10.37 3.70
C MET A 88 11.49 9.55 4.02
N ILE A 89 11.47 8.25 3.75
CA ILE A 89 12.60 7.35 4.00
C ILE A 89 13.74 7.64 3.01
N VAL A 90 13.41 7.96 1.77
CA VAL A 90 14.38 8.37 0.74
C VAL A 90 15.07 9.68 1.13
N GLN A 91 14.32 10.66 1.64
CA GLN A 91 14.86 11.92 2.14
C GLN A 91 15.81 11.74 3.34
N ARG A 92 15.77 10.56 3.98
CA ARG A 92 16.65 10.18 5.09
C ARG A 92 17.80 9.25 4.66
N GLY A 93 18.07 9.14 3.36
CA GLY A 93 19.22 8.43 2.82
C GLY A 93 18.95 7.03 2.28
N TYR A 94 17.68 6.60 2.19
CA TYR A 94 17.35 5.34 1.52
C TYR A 94 17.42 5.47 0.00
N LEU A 95 17.66 4.35 -0.70
CA LEU A 95 17.72 4.33 -2.17
C LEU A 95 16.38 4.80 -2.76
N ARG A 96 16.45 5.79 -3.65
CA ARG A 96 15.26 6.32 -4.31
C ARG A 96 14.70 5.33 -5.33
N PRO A 97 13.43 4.91 -5.19
CA PRO A 97 12.75 4.10 -6.19
C PRO A 97 12.48 4.92 -7.46
N PRO A 98 12.31 4.27 -8.63
CA PRO A 98 11.82 4.93 -9.83
C PRO A 98 10.48 5.62 -9.58
N SER A 99 10.25 6.74 -10.26
CA SER A 99 8.94 7.40 -10.25
C SER A 99 7.89 6.46 -10.86
N LEU A 100 6.74 6.32 -10.21
CA LEU A 100 5.61 5.58 -10.77
C LEU A 100 5.05 6.23 -12.05
N HIS A 101 5.42 7.49 -12.33
CA HIS A 101 5.04 8.24 -13.52
C HIS A 101 5.97 8.03 -14.71
N ASP A 102 7.08 7.29 -14.56
CA ASP A 102 7.96 6.95 -15.66
C ASP A 102 7.19 6.22 -16.77
N GLU A 103 7.50 6.53 -18.02
CA GLU A 103 6.79 5.99 -19.18
C GLU A 103 6.78 4.45 -19.19
N ARG A 104 7.89 3.84 -18.79
CA ARG A 104 8.00 2.38 -18.65
C ARG A 104 6.95 1.83 -17.68
N LEU A 105 6.77 2.46 -16.52
CA LEU A 105 5.81 2.02 -15.49
C LEU A 105 4.37 2.39 -15.85
N ARG A 106 4.16 3.48 -16.56
CA ARG A 106 2.82 3.83 -17.09
C ARG A 106 2.32 2.81 -18.12
N ARG A 107 3.23 2.23 -18.91
CA ARG A 107 2.92 1.19 -19.90
C ARG A 107 2.91 -0.24 -19.32
N ALA A 108 3.47 -0.43 -18.14
CA ALA A 108 3.52 -1.76 -17.52
C ALA A 108 2.10 -2.29 -17.23
N PRO A 109 1.79 -3.56 -17.42
CA PRO A 109 0.48 -4.14 -17.08
C PRO A 109 0.23 -4.10 -15.55
N LEU A 110 -1.05 -4.17 -15.13
CA LEU A 110 -1.43 -4.12 -13.71
C LEU A 110 -0.76 -5.22 -12.88
N GLY A 111 -0.71 -6.42 -13.42
CA GLY A 111 -0.09 -7.57 -12.76
C GLY A 111 1.39 -7.36 -12.43
N HIS A 112 2.11 -6.52 -13.19
CA HIS A 112 3.49 -6.17 -12.87
C HIS A 112 3.61 -5.52 -11.48
N PHE A 113 2.70 -4.62 -11.12
CA PHE A 113 2.71 -4.00 -9.79
C PHE A 113 2.39 -5.03 -8.70
N VAL A 114 1.45 -5.94 -8.97
CA VAL A 114 1.08 -7.01 -8.04
C VAL A 114 2.26 -7.98 -7.84
N ASP A 115 2.93 -8.37 -8.92
CA ASP A 115 4.11 -9.24 -8.87
C ASP A 115 5.25 -8.59 -8.07
N VAL A 116 5.57 -7.33 -8.35
CA VAL A 116 6.60 -6.57 -7.62
C VAL A 116 6.26 -6.43 -6.14
N MET A 117 5.01 -6.17 -5.78
CA MET A 117 4.59 -6.14 -4.37
C MET A 117 4.64 -7.53 -3.71
N THR A 118 4.47 -8.59 -4.50
CA THR A 118 4.48 -9.96 -3.99
C THR A 118 5.89 -10.47 -3.74
N ASN A 119 6.81 -10.22 -4.66
CA ASN A 119 8.14 -10.84 -4.69
C ASN A 119 9.27 -9.85 -4.37
N GLY A 120 8.97 -8.54 -4.34
CA GLY A 120 9.99 -7.50 -4.27
C GLY A 120 10.75 -7.33 -5.60
N ILE A 121 11.58 -6.30 -5.69
CA ILE A 121 12.49 -6.08 -6.82
C ILE A 121 13.68 -5.21 -6.40
N GLY A 122 14.90 -5.68 -6.61
CA GLY A 122 16.12 -4.93 -6.27
C GLY A 122 16.16 -4.54 -4.79
N GLY A 123 16.12 -3.24 -4.49
CA GLY A 123 16.08 -2.73 -3.12
C GLY A 123 14.69 -2.69 -2.48
N MET A 124 13.62 -2.97 -3.22
CA MET A 124 12.27 -3.03 -2.69
C MET A 124 12.00 -4.43 -2.11
N PRO A 125 11.71 -4.56 -0.82
CA PRO A 125 11.35 -5.85 -0.22
C PRO A 125 9.99 -6.32 -0.73
N ASP A 126 9.69 -7.61 -0.53
CA ASP A 126 8.35 -8.16 -0.72
C ASP A 126 7.39 -7.66 0.38
N TYR A 127 6.11 -7.58 0.03
CA TYR A 127 5.02 -7.18 0.91
C TYR A 127 3.93 -8.27 1.00
N SER A 128 4.27 -9.49 0.65
CA SER A 128 3.32 -10.61 0.60
C SER A 128 2.66 -10.92 1.93
N GLU A 129 3.37 -10.72 3.03
CA GLU A 129 2.87 -10.96 4.38
C GLU A 129 2.06 -9.78 4.95
N GLN A 130 2.39 -8.53 4.55
CA GLN A 130 1.78 -7.32 5.11
C GLN A 130 0.56 -6.87 4.32
N VAL A 131 0.54 -7.13 3.01
CA VAL A 131 -0.50 -6.65 2.09
C VAL A 131 -1.22 -7.85 1.47
N SER A 132 -2.52 -7.97 1.75
CA SER A 132 -3.33 -9.06 1.19
C SER A 132 -3.33 -9.05 -0.35
N PRO A 133 -3.55 -10.19 -1.02
CA PRO A 133 -3.66 -10.24 -2.48
C PRO A 133 -4.66 -9.24 -3.04
N GLU A 134 -5.83 -9.12 -2.44
CA GLU A 134 -6.86 -8.15 -2.83
C GLU A 134 -6.35 -6.71 -2.70
N ASP A 135 -5.71 -6.37 -1.58
CA ASP A 135 -5.15 -5.03 -1.37
C ASP A 135 -4.03 -4.70 -2.35
N ARG A 136 -3.23 -5.67 -2.79
CA ARG A 136 -2.23 -5.46 -3.86
C ARG A 136 -2.89 -5.04 -5.17
N TRP A 137 -4.02 -5.65 -5.54
CA TRP A 137 -4.80 -5.24 -6.71
C TRP A 137 -5.45 -3.87 -6.53
N ASN A 138 -5.96 -3.56 -5.33
CA ASN A 138 -6.50 -2.25 -5.01
C ASN A 138 -5.42 -1.15 -5.11
N ILE A 139 -4.21 -1.41 -4.62
CA ILE A 139 -3.05 -0.53 -4.77
C ILE A 139 -2.68 -0.36 -6.25
N ALA A 140 -2.64 -1.44 -7.03
CA ALA A 140 -2.34 -1.37 -8.47
C ALA A 140 -3.36 -0.51 -9.22
N ALA A 141 -4.64 -0.62 -8.89
CA ALA A 141 -5.70 0.24 -9.42
C ALA A 141 -5.50 1.72 -9.03
N TYR A 142 -5.14 1.98 -7.77
CA TYR A 142 -4.85 3.33 -7.31
C TYR A 142 -3.62 3.94 -7.98
N ILE A 143 -2.55 3.16 -8.21
CA ILE A 143 -1.38 3.61 -8.97
C ILE A 143 -1.79 4.10 -10.37
N ARG A 144 -2.73 3.44 -11.05
CA ARG A 144 -3.27 3.90 -12.33
C ARG A 144 -3.98 5.25 -12.22
N ALA A 145 -4.82 5.42 -11.20
CA ALA A 145 -5.47 6.70 -10.95
C ALA A 145 -4.45 7.81 -10.64
N LEU A 146 -3.40 7.49 -9.87
CA LEU A 146 -2.32 8.41 -9.55
C LEU A 146 -1.53 8.80 -10.81
N GLN A 147 -1.21 7.84 -11.69
CA GLN A 147 -0.57 8.08 -12.97
C GLN A 147 -1.43 8.99 -13.87
N LEU A 148 -2.74 8.73 -13.94
CA LEU A 148 -3.67 9.55 -14.71
C LEU A 148 -3.75 10.97 -14.18
N SER A 149 -3.74 11.16 -12.87
CA SER A 149 -3.83 12.50 -12.25
C SER A 149 -2.73 13.48 -12.69
N GLN A 150 -1.57 12.95 -13.11
CA GLN A 150 -0.42 13.76 -13.55
C GLN A 150 -0.18 13.70 -15.07
N ASN A 151 -0.89 12.84 -15.79
CA ASN A 151 -0.70 12.60 -17.22
C ASN A 151 -2.04 12.56 -17.97
N ALA A 152 -3.08 13.18 -17.44
CA ALA A 152 -4.39 13.23 -18.06
C ALA A 152 -4.35 14.03 -19.36
N ALA A 153 -5.01 13.54 -20.40
CA ALA A 153 -5.30 14.26 -21.62
C ALA A 153 -6.71 14.87 -21.57
N MET A 154 -7.00 15.82 -22.44
CA MET A 154 -8.35 16.42 -22.53
C MET A 154 -9.43 15.35 -22.80
N ALA A 155 -9.07 14.26 -23.49
CA ALA A 155 -9.97 13.14 -23.77
C ALA A 155 -10.39 12.37 -22.52
N ASP A 156 -9.59 12.41 -21.45
CA ASP A 156 -9.88 11.72 -20.17
C ASP A 156 -10.88 12.50 -19.31
N VAL A 157 -11.17 13.75 -19.67
CA VAL A 157 -12.12 14.60 -18.96
C VAL A 157 -13.53 14.39 -19.52
N PRO A 158 -14.52 14.03 -18.67
CA PRO A 158 -15.92 13.94 -19.09
C PRO A 158 -16.39 15.25 -19.75
N ASP A 159 -17.22 15.16 -20.80
CA ASP A 159 -17.64 16.31 -21.60
C ASP A 159 -18.37 17.38 -20.76
N ASP A 160 -19.17 16.96 -19.79
CA ASP A 160 -19.88 17.83 -18.86
C ASP A 160 -18.95 18.59 -17.89
N GLN A 161 -17.70 18.14 -17.71
CA GLN A 161 -16.72 18.76 -16.83
C GLN A 161 -15.70 19.62 -17.59
N ARG A 162 -15.61 19.50 -18.92
CA ARG A 162 -14.63 20.26 -19.73
C ARG A 162 -14.79 21.76 -19.63
N SER A 163 -16.02 22.25 -19.48
CA SER A 163 -16.31 23.69 -19.32
C SER A 163 -15.81 24.25 -17.99
N ASN A 164 -15.55 23.40 -17.00
CA ASN A 164 -15.04 23.80 -15.70
C ASN A 164 -13.49 23.86 -15.65
N LEU A 165 -12.83 23.40 -16.71
CA LEU A 165 -11.37 23.47 -16.82
C LEU A 165 -10.95 24.93 -17.02
N GLY A 166 -10.06 25.41 -16.16
CA GLY A 166 -9.60 26.80 -16.17
C GLY A 166 -10.37 27.73 -15.24
N GLN A 167 -11.46 27.28 -14.61
CA GLN A 167 -12.02 28.04 -13.51
C GLN A 167 -11.10 27.94 -12.28
N PRO A 168 -10.90 29.03 -11.51
CA PRO A 168 -10.13 28.99 -10.29
C PRO A 168 -10.72 27.91 -9.37
N LEU A 169 -9.88 27.02 -8.87
CA LEU A 169 -10.31 26.08 -7.83
C LEU A 169 -10.92 26.91 -6.69
N VAL A 170 -12.14 26.60 -6.29
CA VAL A 170 -12.77 27.22 -5.12
C VAL A 170 -11.78 27.24 -3.98
N SER A 171 -11.60 28.41 -3.37
CA SER A 171 -10.67 28.63 -2.28
C SER A 171 -10.81 27.53 -1.22
N PRO A 172 -9.70 27.02 -0.62
CA PRO A 172 -9.73 26.02 0.43
C PRO A 172 -10.70 26.31 1.59
N ALA A 173 -11.03 27.58 1.82
CA ALA A 173 -12.01 28.02 2.81
C ALA A 173 -13.46 27.56 2.50
N GLN A 174 -13.76 27.17 1.26
CA GLN A 174 -15.10 26.70 0.84
C GLN A 174 -15.23 25.17 0.80
N MET A 175 -14.14 24.42 1.00
CA MET A 175 -14.14 22.95 0.97
C MET A 175 -14.42 22.28 2.32
N ILE A 176 -14.54 23.03 3.42
CA ILE A 176 -14.82 22.48 4.75
C ILE A 176 -16.13 23.08 5.28
N PRO A 177 -17.29 22.44 5.09
CA PRO A 177 -18.46 22.79 5.88
C PRO A 177 -18.23 22.29 7.32
N GLY A 178 -17.91 23.22 8.22
CA GLY A 178 -18.09 23.03 9.66
C GLY A 178 -17.02 22.24 10.39
N LYS A 179 -15.88 22.88 10.70
CA LYS A 179 -15.21 22.78 12.00
C LYS A 179 -14.45 24.08 12.29
N THR A 180 -15.16 25.14 12.57
CA THR A 180 -14.64 26.25 13.34
C THR A 180 -14.64 25.84 14.82
N GLY A 181 -13.49 25.47 15.33
CA GLY A 181 -13.35 25.05 16.73
C GLY A 181 -11.92 24.62 17.02
N VAL A 182 -10.94 25.44 16.64
CA VAL A 182 -9.61 25.34 17.24
C VAL A 182 -9.74 25.89 18.65
N ARG A 183 -9.83 25.01 19.66
CA ARG A 183 -9.56 25.40 21.04
C ARG A 183 -8.12 25.87 21.08
N GLY A 184 -7.94 27.17 21.37
CA GLY A 184 -6.65 27.74 21.66
C GLY A 184 -5.96 26.91 22.74
N SER A 185 -4.81 26.36 22.42
CA SER A 185 -3.91 25.76 23.40
C SER A 185 -3.33 26.89 24.23
N GLU A 186 -3.84 27.03 25.45
CA GLU A 186 -3.22 27.86 26.48
C GLU A 186 -1.78 27.41 26.72
N PRO A 187 -0.80 28.29 26.73
CA PRO A 187 0.59 27.89 26.97
C PRO A 187 0.74 27.30 28.35
N PRO A 188 1.59 26.30 28.59
CA PRO A 188 1.79 25.67 29.87
C PRO A 188 2.31 26.71 30.88
N LYS A 189 1.69 26.75 32.05
CA LYS A 189 2.13 27.58 33.18
C LYS A 189 3.54 27.17 33.61
N PRO A 190 4.42 28.14 33.94
CA PRO A 190 5.76 27.84 34.46
C PRO A 190 5.67 27.07 35.79
N LEU A 191 6.47 26.03 35.90
CA LEU A 191 6.65 25.27 37.12
C LEU A 191 7.19 26.23 38.22
N LYS A 192 6.49 26.30 39.35
CA LYS A 192 6.99 26.99 40.52
C LYS A 192 8.13 26.16 41.12
N ASP A 193 9.29 26.79 41.24
CA ASP A 193 10.41 26.26 42.00
C ASP A 193 9.98 26.03 43.46
N GLY A 194 9.85 24.77 43.81
CA GLY A 194 9.60 24.29 45.17
C GLY A 194 10.92 23.95 45.82
N ASN A 195 11.33 24.89 46.69
CA ASN A 195 12.44 24.79 47.60
C ASN A 195 12.23 23.63 48.60
N ARG A 196 13.12 22.65 48.62
CA ARG A 196 13.85 22.01 49.75
C ARG A 196 14.43 20.67 49.35
#